data_051c955a9c68d118d474fcdd18ee7434
#
_entry.id   051c955a9c68d118d474fcdd18ee7434
#
_cell.length_a   1.000
_cell.length_b   1.000
_cell.length_c   1.000
_cell.angle_alpha   90.00
_cell.angle_beta   90.00
_cell.angle_gamma   90.00
#
_symmetry.space_group_name_H-M   'P 1'
#
loop_
_entity.id
_entity.type
_entity.pdbx_description
1 polymer ?
#
loop_
_entity_poly.entity_id
_entity_poly.type
_entity_poly.pdbx_seq_one_letter_code
_entity_poly.pdbx_strand_id
1 'polypeptide(L)'
;MKVSEKSLELNIGHELLLKLRNDWGMPKAYLRGLTQAEEKKEGVDFFAELGPTARIFAFQFKAPRGAIDTPPYKYTLARYQHEPLFKLSKLSPRGVFYVFPFYVTPTKLQANVPTLMSDTWFLNVRQMRPPEVFGTYQTRTIRCAAGNAWVNPEYPLERFDDIHAFSREDAVPAP
;
A
#
# COMPACT_ATOMS: atom_id res chain seq x y z
N MET A 1 -21.89 -6.96 5.02
CA MET A 1 -21.18 -6.88 3.71
C MET A 1 -19.75 -6.45 3.99
N LYS A 2 -18.76 -7.01 3.27
CA LYS A 2 -17.35 -6.62 3.42
C LYS A 2 -17.03 -5.47 2.46
N VAL A 3 -16.05 -4.64 2.84
CA VAL A 3 -15.49 -3.65 1.92
C VAL A 3 -14.67 -4.36 0.83
N SER A 4 -14.76 -3.87 -0.40
CA SER A 4 -13.94 -4.38 -1.51
C SER A 4 -12.58 -3.68 -1.54
N GLU A 5 -11.57 -4.37 -2.06
CA GLU A 5 -10.24 -3.78 -2.29
C GLU A 5 -10.34 -2.54 -3.18
N LYS A 6 -11.17 -2.61 -4.24
CA LYS A 6 -11.40 -1.47 -5.13
C LYS A 6 -12.05 -0.27 -4.45
N SER A 7 -12.97 -0.48 -3.51
CA SER A 7 -13.55 0.64 -2.73
C SER A 7 -12.51 1.32 -1.84
N LEU A 8 -11.62 0.53 -1.22
CA LEU A 8 -10.50 1.04 -0.42
C LEU A 8 -9.53 1.83 -1.30
N GLU A 9 -9.10 1.24 -2.40
CA GLU A 9 -8.19 1.85 -3.37
C GLU A 9 -8.69 3.22 -3.85
N LEU A 10 -9.97 3.31 -4.26
CA LEU A 10 -10.53 4.55 -4.79
C LEU A 10 -10.62 5.65 -3.72
N ASN A 11 -11.11 5.33 -2.54
CA ASN A 11 -11.35 6.35 -1.51
C ASN A 11 -10.04 6.79 -0.83
N ILE A 12 -9.19 5.84 -0.46
CA ILE A 12 -7.90 6.13 0.16
C ILE A 12 -6.93 6.73 -0.86
N GLY A 13 -6.95 6.25 -2.10
CA GLY A 13 -6.17 6.83 -3.19
C GLY A 13 -6.51 8.30 -3.45
N HIS A 14 -7.80 8.65 -3.40
CA HIS A 14 -8.22 10.04 -3.50
C HIS A 14 -7.64 10.91 -2.37
N GLU A 15 -7.75 10.46 -1.13
CA GLU A 15 -7.22 11.18 0.03
C GLU A 15 -5.69 11.28 -0.01
N LEU A 16 -5.01 10.19 -0.41
CA LEU A 16 -3.58 10.15 -0.66
C LEU A 16 -3.16 11.23 -1.68
N LEU A 17 -3.90 11.33 -2.79
CA LEU A 17 -3.63 12.32 -3.83
C LEU A 17 -3.78 13.75 -3.31
N LEU A 18 -4.80 14.02 -2.50
CA LEU A 18 -4.99 15.33 -1.87
C LEU A 18 -3.82 15.66 -0.93
N LYS A 19 -3.35 14.71 -0.12
CA LYS A 19 -2.18 14.89 0.73
C LYS A 19 -0.91 15.17 -0.06
N LEU A 20 -0.66 14.43 -1.14
CA LEU A 20 0.49 14.69 -2.02
C LEU A 20 0.47 16.10 -2.60
N ARG A 21 -0.71 16.58 -3.02
CA ARG A 21 -0.85 17.90 -3.64
C ARG A 21 -0.77 19.03 -2.62
N ASN A 22 -1.46 18.90 -1.51
CA ASN A 22 -1.67 20.00 -0.57
C ASN A 22 -0.57 20.05 0.50
N ASP A 23 -0.23 18.88 1.08
CA ASP A 23 0.66 18.82 2.24
C ASP A 23 2.12 18.64 1.81
N TRP A 24 2.36 17.92 0.70
CA TRP A 24 3.71 17.63 0.21
C TRP A 24 4.18 18.56 -0.92
N GLY A 25 3.36 19.53 -1.31
CA GLY A 25 3.71 20.52 -2.32
C GLY A 25 3.93 19.95 -3.72
N MET A 26 3.18 18.89 -4.07
CA MET A 26 3.24 18.22 -5.37
C MET A 26 1.97 18.48 -6.17
N PRO A 27 1.68 19.74 -6.61
CA PRO A 27 0.39 20.10 -7.20
C PRO A 27 0.06 19.37 -8.50
N LYS A 28 1.07 18.82 -9.18
CA LYS A 28 0.92 18.03 -10.41
C LYS A 28 0.90 16.51 -10.17
N ALA A 29 0.88 16.07 -8.91
CA ALA A 29 0.75 14.65 -8.62
C ALA A 29 -0.58 14.12 -9.14
N TYR A 30 -0.58 12.90 -9.70
CA TYR A 30 -1.77 12.19 -10.11
C TYR A 30 -1.62 10.69 -9.90
N LEU A 31 -2.75 9.99 -9.81
CA LEU A 31 -2.78 8.54 -9.68
C LEU A 31 -2.98 7.93 -11.07
N ARG A 32 -2.04 7.08 -11.47
CA ARG A 32 -2.16 6.28 -12.69
C ARG A 32 -2.62 4.88 -12.31
N GLY A 33 -3.89 4.59 -12.58
CA GLY A 33 -4.41 3.22 -12.52
C GLY A 33 -3.78 2.35 -13.61
N LEU A 34 -3.74 1.05 -13.35
CA LEU A 34 -3.19 0.06 -14.25
C LEU A 34 -4.31 -0.77 -14.88
N THR A 35 -4.06 -1.30 -16.05
CA THR A 35 -4.90 -2.36 -16.62
C THR A 35 -4.66 -3.67 -15.86
N GLN A 36 -5.63 -4.60 -15.91
CA GLN A 36 -5.48 -5.92 -15.26
C GLN A 36 -4.21 -6.67 -15.69
N ALA A 37 -3.78 -6.49 -16.95
CA ALA A 37 -2.55 -7.11 -17.46
C ALA A 37 -1.31 -6.48 -16.83
N GLU A 38 -1.29 -5.16 -16.68
CA GLU A 38 -0.22 -4.43 -16.00
C GLU A 38 -0.19 -4.74 -14.50
N GLU A 39 -1.35 -4.72 -13.83
CA GLU A 39 -1.46 -5.10 -12.41
C GLU A 39 -0.89 -6.49 -12.15
N LYS A 40 -1.21 -7.46 -13.02
CA LYS A 40 -0.68 -8.82 -12.91
C LYS A 40 0.84 -8.89 -13.13
N LYS A 41 1.38 -8.07 -14.02
CA LYS A 41 2.80 -8.03 -14.34
C LYS A 41 3.61 -7.32 -13.26
N GLU A 42 3.14 -6.17 -12.81
CA GLU A 42 3.88 -5.27 -11.90
C GLU A 42 3.54 -5.53 -10.41
N GLY A 43 2.40 -6.17 -10.13
CA GLY A 43 1.91 -6.43 -8.77
C GLY A 43 1.42 -5.17 -8.05
N VAL A 44 1.15 -4.09 -8.76
CA VAL A 44 0.78 -2.76 -8.25
C VAL A 44 -0.67 -2.46 -8.63
N ASP A 45 -1.45 -1.82 -7.76
CA ASP A 45 -2.81 -1.37 -8.09
C ASP A 45 -2.78 0.00 -8.79
N PHE A 46 -1.95 0.91 -8.29
CA PHE A 46 -1.70 2.17 -8.98
C PHE A 46 -0.32 2.76 -8.65
N PHE A 47 0.12 3.66 -9.52
CA PHE A 47 1.25 4.53 -9.29
C PHE A 47 0.78 5.94 -8.92
N ALA A 48 1.41 6.54 -7.91
CA ALA A 48 1.31 7.98 -7.70
C ALA A 48 2.50 8.64 -8.40
N GLU A 49 2.20 9.33 -9.49
CA GLU A 49 3.20 10.06 -10.27
C GLU A 49 3.33 11.49 -9.74
N LEU A 50 4.56 11.91 -9.43
CA LEU A 50 4.83 13.15 -8.71
C LEU A 50 5.02 14.37 -9.62
N GLY A 51 4.62 14.27 -10.89
CA GLY A 51 4.74 15.33 -11.88
C GLY A 51 5.93 15.11 -12.82
N PRO A 52 6.48 16.18 -13.45
CA PRO A 52 7.41 16.06 -14.58
C PRO A 52 8.78 15.46 -14.24
N THR A 53 9.07 15.17 -12.99
CA THR A 53 10.34 14.56 -12.56
C THR A 53 10.41 13.06 -12.83
N ALA A 54 9.40 12.45 -13.45
CA ALA A 54 9.31 11.03 -13.75
C ALA A 54 9.55 10.12 -12.52
N ARG A 55 9.19 10.57 -11.32
CA ARG A 55 9.25 9.79 -10.09
C ARG A 55 7.88 9.30 -9.70
N ILE A 56 7.82 8.07 -9.22
CA ILE A 56 6.57 7.40 -8.86
C ILE A 56 6.68 6.71 -7.50
N PHE A 57 5.56 6.67 -6.78
CA PHE A 57 5.32 5.71 -5.72
C PHE A 57 4.42 4.59 -6.26
N ALA A 58 4.70 3.36 -5.87
CA ALA A 58 3.91 2.20 -6.22
C ALA A 58 3.17 1.68 -4.98
N PHE A 59 1.84 1.51 -5.09
CA PHE A 59 0.99 1.07 -3.99
C PHE A 59 0.21 -0.18 -4.38
N GLN A 60 0.27 -1.18 -3.50
CA GLN A 60 -0.54 -2.39 -3.58
C GLN A 60 -1.47 -2.45 -2.38
N PHE A 61 -2.75 -2.23 -2.61
CA PHE A 61 -3.78 -2.31 -1.58
C PHE A 61 -4.10 -3.76 -1.21
N LYS A 62 -4.51 -3.93 0.04
CA LYS A 62 -5.05 -5.21 0.53
C LYS A 62 -6.30 -4.95 1.34
N ALA A 63 -7.38 -5.64 0.99
CA ALA A 63 -8.60 -5.63 1.80
C ALA A 63 -8.46 -6.57 3.00
N PRO A 64 -8.94 -6.19 4.19
CA PRO A 64 -8.92 -7.05 5.36
C PRO A 64 -9.80 -8.29 5.16
N ARG A 65 -9.32 -9.44 5.66
CA ARG A 65 -10.06 -10.70 5.63
C ARG A 65 -10.95 -10.84 6.87
N GLY A 66 -12.14 -11.36 6.65
CA GLY A 66 -13.07 -11.59 7.76
C GLY A 66 -14.03 -10.41 7.98
N ALA A 67 -14.88 -10.55 8.98
CA ALA A 67 -15.88 -9.57 9.37
C ALA A 67 -15.58 -8.97 10.76
N ILE A 68 -14.47 -9.36 11.36
CA ILE A 68 -14.07 -8.93 12.69
C ILE A 68 -13.40 -7.56 12.58
N ASP A 69 -14.00 -6.56 13.19
CA ASP A 69 -13.57 -5.17 13.16
C ASP A 69 -12.72 -4.79 14.38
N THR A 70 -11.84 -5.71 14.78
CA THR A 70 -10.87 -5.51 15.86
C THR A 70 -9.51 -6.06 15.45
N PRO A 71 -8.41 -5.37 15.82
CA PRO A 71 -7.06 -5.87 15.55
C PRO A 71 -6.76 -7.19 16.32
N PRO A 72 -5.87 -8.01 15.80
CA PRO A 72 -5.11 -7.80 14.57
C PRO A 72 -5.93 -8.11 13.31
N TYR A 73 -5.93 -7.19 12.36
CA TYR A 73 -6.57 -7.40 11.06
C TYR A 73 -5.73 -8.37 10.21
N LYS A 74 -6.41 -9.21 9.42
CA LYS A 74 -5.76 -10.24 8.60
C LYS A 74 -5.86 -9.89 7.13
N TYR A 75 -4.75 -10.04 6.41
CA TYR A 75 -4.68 -9.84 4.96
C TYR A 75 -4.01 -11.03 4.29
N THR A 76 -4.23 -11.20 3.00
CA THR A 76 -3.54 -12.23 2.20
C THR A 76 -2.50 -11.59 1.32
N LEU A 77 -1.28 -12.08 1.42
CA LEU A 77 -0.21 -11.78 0.48
C LEU A 77 -0.08 -12.97 -0.48
N ALA A 78 0.03 -12.70 -1.77
CA ALA A 78 0.27 -13.70 -2.80
C ALA A 78 1.70 -13.52 -3.34
N ARG A 79 2.44 -14.63 -3.44
CA ARG A 79 3.84 -14.61 -3.88
C ARG A 79 4.00 -14.04 -5.28
N TYR A 80 3.10 -14.41 -6.21
CA TYR A 80 3.14 -13.93 -7.59
C TYR A 80 2.95 -12.41 -7.73
N GLN A 81 2.25 -11.77 -6.77
CA GLN A 81 2.15 -10.30 -6.69
C GLN A 81 3.36 -9.69 -5.98
N HIS A 82 3.85 -10.35 -4.95
CA HIS A 82 4.93 -9.84 -4.11
C HIS A 82 6.28 -9.82 -4.83
N GLU A 83 6.61 -10.83 -5.61
CA GLU A 83 7.90 -10.93 -6.29
C GLU A 83 8.15 -9.76 -7.27
N PRO A 84 7.19 -9.36 -8.14
CA PRO A 84 7.33 -8.15 -8.95
C PRO A 84 7.49 -6.87 -8.11
N LEU A 85 6.67 -6.71 -7.06
CA LEU A 85 6.79 -5.56 -6.14
C LEU A 85 8.16 -5.49 -5.47
N PHE A 86 8.66 -6.63 -4.99
CA PHE A 86 9.99 -6.69 -4.38
C PHE A 86 11.09 -6.36 -5.37
N LYS A 87 10.97 -6.82 -6.62
CA LYS A 87 11.91 -6.47 -7.70
C LYS A 87 11.88 -4.96 -7.96
N LEU A 88 10.70 -4.36 -8.05
CA LEU A 88 10.52 -2.92 -8.23
C LEU A 88 11.13 -2.13 -7.05
N SER A 89 10.96 -2.61 -5.82
CA SER A 89 11.51 -1.96 -4.62
C SER A 89 13.04 -1.93 -4.54
N LYS A 90 13.74 -2.72 -5.39
CA LYS A 90 15.20 -2.65 -5.49
C LYS A 90 15.67 -1.40 -6.22
N LEU A 91 14.82 -0.81 -7.06
CA LEU A 91 15.13 0.41 -7.80
C LEU A 91 15.01 1.65 -6.89
N SER A 92 14.11 1.59 -5.91
CA SER A 92 14.00 2.60 -4.85
C SER A 92 13.57 1.93 -3.54
N PRO A 93 14.43 1.93 -2.52
CA PRO A 93 14.15 1.23 -1.26
C PRO A 93 12.91 1.74 -0.51
N ARG A 94 12.44 2.94 -0.79
CA ARG A 94 11.29 3.59 -0.12
C ARG A 94 10.18 4.02 -1.07
N GLY A 95 10.14 3.46 -2.27
CA GLY A 95 9.15 3.84 -3.29
C GLY A 95 8.00 2.85 -3.50
N VAL A 96 7.98 1.70 -2.82
CA VAL A 96 7.01 0.62 -3.05
C VAL A 96 6.41 0.14 -1.75
N PHE A 97 5.07 0.17 -1.65
CA PHE A 97 4.34 -0.12 -0.40
C PHE A 97 3.17 -1.06 -0.61
N TYR A 98 2.99 -1.95 0.37
CA TYR A 98 1.68 -2.47 0.69
C TYR A 98 0.90 -1.44 1.50
N VAL A 99 -0.40 -1.36 1.22
CA VAL A 99 -1.35 -0.50 1.94
C VAL A 99 -2.37 -1.37 2.65
N PHE A 100 -2.44 -1.25 3.96
CA PHE A 100 -3.31 -2.01 4.86
C PHE A 100 -4.32 -1.10 5.55
N PRO A 101 -5.49 -0.83 4.95
CA PRO A 101 -6.54 -0.05 5.58
C PRO A 101 -7.28 -0.88 6.63
N PHE A 102 -7.55 -0.32 7.81
CA PHE A 102 -8.26 -1.00 8.89
C PHE A 102 -9.79 -0.81 8.80
N TYR A 103 -10.32 -0.81 7.56
CA TYR A 103 -11.74 -0.69 7.27
C TYR A 103 -12.30 -2.01 6.76
N VAL A 104 -13.11 -2.68 7.59
CA VAL A 104 -13.66 -4.02 7.29
C VAL A 104 -15.00 -3.94 6.56
N THR A 105 -15.79 -2.89 6.82
CA THR A 105 -17.12 -2.71 6.25
C THR A 105 -17.25 -1.39 5.49
N PRO A 106 -18.15 -1.32 4.48
CA PRO A 106 -18.46 -0.06 3.79
C PRO A 106 -18.95 1.03 4.73
N THR A 107 -19.73 0.66 5.74
CA THR A 107 -20.25 1.61 6.76
C THR A 107 -19.11 2.25 7.54
N LYS A 108 -18.13 1.45 7.99
CA LYS A 108 -16.96 1.98 8.69
C LYS A 108 -16.11 2.87 7.77
N LEU A 109 -15.91 2.45 6.51
CA LEU A 109 -15.20 3.27 5.53
C LEU A 109 -15.88 4.63 5.36
N GLN A 110 -17.20 4.63 5.11
CA GLN A 110 -17.97 5.85 4.91
C GLN A 110 -17.96 6.78 6.15
N ALA A 111 -18.07 6.21 7.35
CA ALA A 111 -18.06 6.98 8.58
C ALA A 111 -16.73 7.70 8.88
N ASN A 112 -15.63 7.27 8.24
CA ASN A 112 -14.31 7.83 8.46
C ASN A 112 -13.82 8.74 7.30
N VAL A 113 -14.64 8.97 6.27
CA VAL A 113 -14.33 9.99 5.25
C VAL A 113 -14.48 11.39 5.88
N PRO A 114 -13.54 12.33 5.71
CA PRO A 114 -12.36 12.33 4.85
C PRO A 114 -11.02 12.01 5.57
N THR A 115 -11.01 11.21 6.59
CA THR A 115 -9.81 10.92 7.42
C THR A 115 -9.35 9.46 7.32
N LEU A 116 -9.52 8.85 6.15
CA LEU A 116 -9.21 7.43 5.93
C LEU A 116 -7.73 7.10 6.11
N MET A 117 -6.86 8.07 5.86
CA MET A 117 -5.42 7.90 6.05
C MET A 117 -5.03 7.69 7.52
N SER A 118 -5.89 8.09 8.47
CA SER A 118 -5.63 7.94 9.92
C SER A 118 -5.58 6.47 10.37
N ASP A 119 -6.35 5.58 9.73
CA ASP A 119 -6.37 4.14 9.99
C ASP A 119 -5.90 3.31 8.77
N THR A 120 -5.06 3.93 7.96
CA THR A 120 -4.36 3.27 6.84
C THR A 120 -2.89 3.18 7.15
N TRP A 121 -2.35 1.96 7.05
CA TRP A 121 -0.96 1.66 7.38
C TRP A 121 -0.20 1.21 6.13
N PHE A 122 1.08 1.54 6.10
CA PHE A 122 1.97 1.28 4.98
C PHE A 122 3.10 0.34 5.42
N LEU A 123 3.42 -0.62 4.58
CA LEU A 123 4.54 -1.52 4.77
C LEU A 123 5.48 -1.43 3.57
N ASN A 124 6.70 -1.02 3.84
CA ASN A 124 7.73 -0.95 2.81
C ASN A 124 8.07 -2.36 2.31
N VAL A 125 7.78 -2.61 1.03
CA VAL A 125 8.01 -3.91 0.39
C VAL A 125 9.48 -4.31 0.41
N ARG A 126 10.41 -3.37 0.40
CA ARG A 126 11.86 -3.64 0.42
C ARG A 126 12.32 -4.41 1.64
N GLN A 127 11.60 -4.30 2.75
CA GLN A 127 11.90 -5.02 3.99
C GLN A 127 11.50 -6.51 3.92
N MET A 128 10.61 -6.87 3.01
CA MET A 128 9.95 -8.17 2.93
C MET A 128 10.59 -9.09 1.88
N ARG A 129 11.71 -9.71 2.18
CA ARG A 129 12.35 -10.63 1.25
C ARG A 129 11.46 -11.85 0.95
N PRO A 130 11.18 -12.20 -0.33
CA PRO A 130 10.26 -13.28 -0.67
C PRO A 130 10.56 -14.63 0.00
N PRO A 131 11.82 -15.11 0.10
CA PRO A 131 12.11 -16.36 0.79
C PRO A 131 11.80 -16.33 2.29
N GLU A 132 11.99 -15.19 2.95
CA GLU A 132 11.70 -15.01 4.38
C GLU A 132 10.19 -14.96 4.64
N VAL A 133 9.44 -14.27 3.77
CA VAL A 133 7.98 -14.12 3.90
C VAL A 133 7.24 -15.39 3.53
N PHE A 134 7.57 -15.98 2.38
CA PHE A 134 6.79 -17.06 1.80
C PHE A 134 7.38 -18.46 2.06
N GLY A 135 8.71 -18.60 2.19
CA GLY A 135 9.31 -19.92 2.22
C GLY A 135 8.91 -20.73 0.99
N THR A 136 8.23 -21.84 1.19
CA THR A 136 7.67 -22.69 0.12
C THR A 136 6.22 -22.36 -0.24
N TYR A 137 5.55 -21.47 0.50
CA TYR A 137 4.13 -21.16 0.31
C TYR A 137 3.90 -20.17 -0.84
N GLN A 138 2.78 -20.33 -1.54
CA GLN A 138 2.33 -19.40 -2.58
C GLN A 138 1.55 -18.20 -2.00
N THR A 139 0.93 -18.41 -0.84
CA THR A 139 0.18 -17.36 -0.13
C THR A 139 0.53 -17.38 1.35
N ARG A 140 0.51 -16.20 1.96
CA ARG A 140 0.68 -16.05 3.41
C ARG A 140 -0.37 -15.10 3.97
N THR A 141 -0.78 -15.37 5.20
CA THR A 141 -1.61 -14.44 5.96
C THR A 141 -0.70 -13.55 6.77
N ILE A 142 -0.80 -12.24 6.56
CA ILE A 142 -0.20 -11.24 7.42
C ILE A 142 -1.26 -10.71 8.40
N ARG A 143 -0.86 -10.51 9.65
CA ARG A 143 -1.70 -9.90 10.68
C ARG A 143 -1.17 -8.52 10.98
N CYS A 144 -2.04 -7.51 10.99
CA CYS A 144 -1.65 -6.12 11.21
C CYS A 144 -2.42 -5.51 12.38
N ALA A 145 -1.71 -4.80 13.22
CA ALA A 145 -2.27 -3.88 14.20
C ALA A 145 -1.46 -2.56 14.14
N ALA A 146 -1.85 -1.56 14.90
CA ALA A 146 -1.17 -0.27 14.88
C ALA A 146 0.34 -0.44 15.09
N GLY A 147 1.13 0.04 14.12
CA GLY A 147 2.59 0.02 14.15
C GLY A 147 3.27 -1.29 13.76
N ASN A 148 2.58 -2.43 13.70
CA ASN A 148 3.23 -3.72 13.48
C ASN A 148 2.45 -4.65 12.54
N ALA A 149 3.21 -5.42 11.76
CA ALA A 149 2.71 -6.50 10.91
C ALA A 149 3.45 -7.80 11.20
N TRP A 150 2.71 -8.87 11.43
CA TRP A 150 3.25 -10.20 11.77
C TRP A 150 3.00 -11.20 10.66
N VAL A 151 4.07 -11.63 10.04
CA VAL A 151 4.08 -12.74 9.09
C VAL A 151 5.07 -13.83 9.49
N ASN A 152 6.10 -13.47 10.18
CA ASN A 152 7.33 -14.15 10.53
C ASN A 152 8.41 -13.92 9.43
N PRO A 153 9.35 -13.00 9.66
CA PRO A 153 9.48 -12.16 10.87
C PRO A 153 8.42 -11.05 10.98
N GLU A 154 8.50 -10.25 12.04
CA GLU A 154 7.71 -9.05 12.27
C GLU A 154 8.26 -7.89 11.47
N TYR A 155 7.36 -7.02 10.97
CA TYR A 155 7.70 -5.84 10.18
C TYR A 155 7.03 -4.59 10.75
N PRO A 156 7.73 -3.44 10.80
CA PRO A 156 7.13 -2.19 11.21
C PRO A 156 6.13 -1.69 10.17
N LEU A 157 4.98 -1.19 10.63
CA LEU A 157 4.04 -0.43 9.83
C LEU A 157 4.25 1.06 10.08
N GLU A 158 4.19 1.84 9.03
CA GLU A 158 4.32 3.30 9.05
C GLU A 158 2.98 3.94 8.70
N ARG A 159 2.67 5.11 9.29
CA ARG A 159 1.59 5.96 8.80
C ARG A 159 2.08 6.79 7.64
N PHE A 160 1.17 7.25 6.79
CA PHE A 160 1.54 8.08 5.65
C PHE A 160 2.29 9.35 6.09
N ASP A 161 1.86 9.96 7.18
CA ASP A 161 2.48 11.18 7.72
C ASP A 161 3.89 10.92 8.29
N ASP A 162 4.19 9.69 8.74
CA ASP A 162 5.51 9.28 9.22
C ASP A 162 6.47 8.92 8.07
N ILE A 163 5.91 8.70 6.87
CA ILE A 163 6.67 8.53 5.63
C ILE A 163 7.36 9.86 5.20
N HIS A 164 7.34 10.89 6.02
CA HIS A 164 8.00 12.20 5.82
C HIS A 164 9.48 12.18 5.46
N ALA A 165 10.13 11.06 5.67
CA ALA A 165 11.47 10.85 5.16
C ALA A 165 11.49 10.53 3.65
N PHE A 166 10.34 10.60 2.96
CA PHE A 166 10.34 10.60 1.49
C PHE A 166 10.83 11.95 1.00
N SER A 167 12.14 12.08 0.93
CA SER A 167 12.70 13.04 0.02
C SER A 167 12.20 12.69 -1.40
N ARG A 168 12.10 13.69 -2.27
CA ARG A 168 11.82 13.44 -3.71
C ARG A 168 12.81 12.43 -4.33
N GLU A 169 13.88 12.10 -3.63
CA GLU A 169 14.93 11.15 -3.99
C GLU A 169 14.54 9.69 -3.77
N ASP A 170 13.54 9.41 -2.93
CA ASP A 170 13.12 8.06 -2.59
C ASP A 170 12.08 7.46 -3.56
N ALA A 171 11.50 8.27 -4.45
CA ALA A 171 10.57 7.77 -5.46
C ALA A 171 11.29 6.97 -6.56
N VAL A 172 10.63 5.93 -7.06
CA VAL A 172 11.14 5.11 -8.16
C VAL A 172 11.18 5.94 -9.45
N PRO A 173 12.25 5.90 -10.25
CA PRO A 173 12.20 6.44 -11.61
C PRO A 173 11.05 5.82 -12.39
N ALA A 174 10.30 6.63 -13.16
CA ALA A 174 9.24 6.10 -14.01
C ALA A 174 9.82 5.10 -15.03
N PRO A 175 9.13 3.99 -15.29
CA PRO A 175 9.55 3.01 -16.29
C PRO A 175 9.49 3.56 -17.72
#